data_fd1fa12ba1e6518db6945950069001b1
#
_entry.id   fd1fa12ba1e6518db6945950069001b1
#
_cell.length_a   1.000
_cell.length_b   1.000
_cell.length_c   1.000
_cell.angle_alpha   90.00
_cell.angle_beta   90.00
_cell.angle_gamma   90.00
#
_symmetry.space_group_name_H-M   'P 1'
#
loop_
_entity.id
_entity.type
_entity.pdbx_description
1 polymer ?
#
loop_
_entity_poly.entity_id
_entity_poly.type
_entity_poly.pdbx_seq_one_letter_code
_entity_poly.pdbx_strand_id
1 'polypeptide(L)'
;MAQPRRKIVIVGGSIAAVTAAQVLRAEGFEGNVTMLSDEAHLPYSRVPLSKAVLSGAAHRDTCALPLAQDEIHVRLGQRAVELDVQSRIIHLANGETVPYDGLVIATGARARRLAHPGQAGEFVVRDADDVEQLAPRLRTASTAVIIGAGFLGMEIASTCTKLGLQVTVIDRDPPLRRLLGEWLSSFVVDRAELSGVRFLRAPQGVDLVGLPTVRGVRVGDEVIKSDVVTSAIGDVPNSEWLHGSPLEILRGAVVVDQRCVAAPDIVAAGDIAAIRNDAGQVNRLPHWNNAVRQARSAAMSLLHGVESPIAEPDHYFWTEAFGLQIKVCGLIPDMITPVILESSDNGGSLILQWLSSEGEPVAAATVNRKMPVSKIRRLATEMDFRGSDSGLGLAVASR
;
A
#
# COMPACT_ATOMS: atom_id res chain seq x y z
N MET A 1 -31.48 -7.60 24.88
CA MET A 1 -30.44 -8.40 24.20
C MET A 1 -30.52 -8.09 22.71
N ALA A 2 -29.44 -7.67 22.07
CA ALA A 2 -29.41 -7.48 20.62
C ALA A 2 -29.67 -8.84 19.93
N GLN A 3 -30.43 -8.84 18.83
CA GLN A 3 -30.64 -10.06 18.05
C GLN A 3 -29.28 -10.51 17.50
N PRO A 4 -28.99 -11.84 17.50
CA PRO A 4 -27.75 -12.34 16.95
C PRO A 4 -27.66 -11.96 15.46
N ARG A 5 -26.51 -11.38 15.04
CA ARG A 5 -26.24 -11.08 13.63
C ARG A 5 -26.31 -12.36 12.81
N ARG A 6 -27.06 -12.34 11.72
CA ARG A 6 -27.19 -13.49 10.82
C ARG A 6 -26.51 -13.29 9.49
N LYS A 7 -26.28 -12.01 9.10
CA LYS A 7 -25.74 -11.63 7.81
C LYS A 7 -24.65 -10.57 7.99
N ILE A 8 -23.41 -10.91 7.70
CA ILE A 8 -22.34 -9.93 7.60
C ILE A 8 -22.00 -9.75 6.13
N VAL A 9 -21.99 -8.50 5.67
CA VAL A 9 -21.61 -8.13 4.32
C VAL A 9 -20.24 -7.44 4.38
N ILE A 10 -19.33 -7.86 3.51
CA ILE A 10 -18.01 -7.27 3.32
C ILE A 10 -17.98 -6.62 1.94
N VAL A 11 -17.78 -5.31 1.86
CA VAL A 11 -17.65 -4.60 0.58
C VAL A 11 -16.18 -4.37 0.29
N GLY A 12 -15.67 -5.11 -0.70
CA GLY A 12 -14.26 -5.18 -1.11
C GLY A 12 -13.83 -6.62 -1.36
N GLY A 13 -12.81 -6.83 -2.19
CA GLY A 13 -12.33 -8.15 -2.60
C GLY A 13 -10.80 -8.30 -2.48
N SER A 14 -10.13 -7.60 -1.54
CA SER A 14 -8.67 -7.69 -1.38
C SER A 14 -8.30 -8.14 0.05
N ILE A 15 -7.04 -7.95 0.46
CA ILE A 15 -6.48 -8.50 1.70
C ILE A 15 -7.28 -8.15 2.96
N ALA A 16 -7.80 -6.93 3.09
CA ALA A 16 -8.62 -6.55 4.24
C ALA A 16 -9.93 -7.35 4.27
N ALA A 17 -10.61 -7.48 3.13
CA ALA A 17 -11.85 -8.24 3.01
C ALA A 17 -11.66 -9.73 3.33
N VAL A 18 -10.62 -10.35 2.73
CA VAL A 18 -10.27 -11.76 2.98
C VAL A 18 -9.91 -11.99 4.44
N THR A 19 -9.09 -11.12 5.03
CA THR A 19 -8.71 -11.24 6.45
C THR A 19 -9.93 -11.11 7.36
N ALA A 20 -10.82 -10.13 7.11
CA ALA A 20 -12.04 -9.98 7.90
C ALA A 20 -12.92 -11.23 7.82
N ALA A 21 -13.13 -11.77 6.61
CA ALA A 21 -13.91 -13.00 6.40
C ALA A 21 -13.32 -14.21 7.13
N GLN A 22 -11.99 -14.40 7.05
CA GLN A 22 -11.29 -15.47 7.75
C GLN A 22 -11.39 -15.34 9.27
N VAL A 23 -11.25 -14.13 9.80
CA VAL A 23 -11.36 -13.88 11.25
C VAL A 23 -12.79 -14.13 11.73
N LEU A 24 -13.81 -13.68 11.00
CA LEU A 24 -15.21 -13.97 11.36
C LEU A 24 -15.45 -15.49 11.52
N ARG A 25 -14.92 -16.31 10.60
CA ARG A 25 -15.04 -17.77 10.69
C ARG A 25 -14.21 -18.37 11.82
N ALA A 26 -12.97 -17.91 12.00
CA ALA A 26 -12.09 -18.37 13.08
C ALA A 26 -12.64 -18.07 14.48
N GLU A 27 -13.37 -16.94 14.62
CA GLU A 27 -14.05 -16.54 15.87
C GLU A 27 -15.44 -17.20 16.04
N GLY A 28 -15.79 -18.17 15.18
CA GLY A 28 -16.99 -18.98 15.33
C GLY A 28 -18.29 -18.32 14.81
N PHE A 29 -18.22 -17.33 13.95
CA PHE A 29 -19.44 -16.77 13.34
C PHE A 29 -20.03 -17.77 12.34
N GLU A 30 -21.20 -18.33 12.65
CA GLU A 30 -21.92 -19.33 11.83
C GLU A 30 -22.92 -18.72 10.84
N GLY A 31 -23.18 -17.40 10.91
CA GLY A 31 -24.10 -16.70 10.02
C GLY A 31 -23.56 -16.56 8.60
N ASN A 32 -24.35 -15.99 7.70
CA ASN A 32 -23.95 -15.77 6.31
C ASN A 32 -22.91 -14.67 6.20
N VAL A 33 -21.78 -14.96 5.53
CA VAL A 33 -20.76 -13.96 5.15
C VAL A 33 -20.80 -13.81 3.62
N THR A 34 -21.17 -12.60 3.16
CA THR A 34 -21.16 -12.25 1.73
C THR A 34 -20.08 -11.22 1.46
N MET A 35 -19.19 -11.51 0.51
CA MET A 35 -18.16 -10.59 0.03
C MET A 35 -18.58 -10.02 -1.33
N LEU A 36 -18.68 -8.71 -1.45
CA LEU A 36 -19.00 -7.99 -2.68
C LEU A 36 -17.73 -7.37 -3.24
N SER A 37 -17.28 -7.79 -4.42
CA SER A 37 -16.11 -7.25 -5.11
C SER A 37 -16.54 -6.55 -6.40
N ASP A 38 -16.03 -5.34 -6.64
CA ASP A 38 -16.19 -4.62 -7.92
C ASP A 38 -15.40 -5.30 -9.05
N GLU A 39 -14.26 -5.93 -8.70
CA GLU A 39 -13.42 -6.65 -9.65
C GLU A 39 -14.06 -7.98 -10.09
N ALA A 40 -13.82 -8.37 -11.33
CA ALA A 40 -14.24 -9.66 -11.89
C ALA A 40 -13.33 -10.82 -11.48
N HIS A 41 -12.33 -10.56 -10.65
CA HIS A 41 -11.30 -11.50 -10.23
C HIS A 41 -11.52 -11.97 -8.79
N LEU A 42 -11.25 -13.26 -8.51
CA LEU A 42 -11.15 -13.74 -7.14
C LEU A 42 -10.09 -12.97 -6.36
N PRO A 43 -10.23 -12.85 -5.03
CA PRO A 43 -9.28 -12.11 -4.20
C PRO A 43 -7.82 -12.51 -4.42
N TYR A 44 -6.96 -11.53 -4.62
CA TYR A 44 -5.53 -11.71 -4.85
C TYR A 44 -4.69 -10.63 -4.14
N SER A 45 -3.40 -10.94 -3.93
CA SER A 45 -2.42 -10.00 -3.40
C SER A 45 -1.96 -9.02 -4.48
N ARG A 46 -2.07 -7.72 -4.21
CA ARG A 46 -1.63 -6.66 -5.13
C ARG A 46 -0.11 -6.44 -5.11
N VAL A 47 0.59 -6.93 -4.07
CA VAL A 47 2.03 -6.71 -3.89
C VAL A 47 2.91 -7.19 -5.04
N PRO A 48 2.65 -8.33 -5.70
CA PRO A 48 3.44 -8.79 -6.84
C PRO A 48 3.16 -8.04 -8.15
N LEU A 49 2.08 -7.24 -8.22
CA LEU A 49 1.63 -6.60 -9.46
C LEU A 49 2.68 -5.69 -10.09
N SER A 50 3.37 -4.87 -9.30
CA SER A 50 4.43 -3.95 -9.77
C SER A 50 5.76 -4.64 -10.10
N LYS A 51 5.91 -5.92 -9.76
CA LYS A 51 7.16 -6.69 -9.79
C LYS A 51 7.05 -7.89 -10.75
N ALA A 52 6.88 -9.09 -10.17
CA ALA A 52 6.89 -10.35 -10.88
C ALA A 52 5.77 -10.47 -11.92
N VAL A 53 4.57 -9.95 -11.62
CA VAL A 53 3.45 -10.01 -12.57
C VAL A 53 3.68 -9.03 -13.72
N LEU A 54 4.05 -7.77 -13.43
CA LEU A 54 4.32 -6.77 -14.47
C LEU A 54 5.47 -7.17 -15.39
N SER A 55 6.53 -7.79 -14.83
CA SER A 55 7.66 -8.29 -15.63
C SER A 55 7.34 -9.54 -16.44
N GLY A 56 6.22 -10.22 -16.16
CA GLY A 56 5.87 -11.52 -16.74
C GLY A 56 6.62 -12.71 -16.12
N ALA A 57 7.35 -12.51 -15.02
CA ALA A 57 8.03 -13.59 -14.29
C ALA A 57 7.07 -14.46 -13.45
N ALA A 58 5.88 -13.95 -13.16
CA ALA A 58 4.82 -14.70 -12.50
C ALA A 58 3.46 -14.42 -13.16
N HIS A 59 2.58 -15.42 -13.14
CA HIS A 59 1.20 -15.25 -13.56
C HIS A 59 0.35 -14.73 -12.40
N ARG A 60 -0.68 -13.92 -12.67
CA ARG A 60 -1.59 -13.36 -11.66
C ARG A 60 -2.18 -14.44 -10.73
N ASP A 61 -2.52 -15.62 -11.26
CA ASP A 61 -3.15 -16.68 -10.48
C ASP A 61 -2.27 -17.18 -9.31
N THR A 62 -0.94 -16.98 -9.42
CA THR A 62 -0.01 -17.28 -8.32
C THR A 62 -0.12 -16.30 -7.14
N CYS A 63 -0.87 -15.20 -7.32
CA CYS A 63 -1.10 -14.17 -6.31
C CYS A 63 -2.41 -14.37 -5.54
N ALA A 64 -3.18 -15.44 -5.82
CA ALA A 64 -4.47 -15.70 -5.18
C ALA A 64 -4.34 -15.68 -3.64
N LEU A 65 -5.27 -15.01 -2.98
CA LEU A 65 -5.39 -15.05 -1.53
C LEU A 65 -6.21 -16.29 -1.13
N PRO A 66 -5.76 -17.03 -0.09
CA PRO A 66 -6.50 -18.18 0.38
C PRO A 66 -7.86 -17.74 0.94
N LEU A 67 -8.94 -18.33 0.43
CA LEU A 67 -10.31 -18.07 0.86
C LEU A 67 -11.07 -19.39 0.91
N ALA A 68 -11.72 -19.70 2.03
CA ALA A 68 -12.62 -20.84 2.15
C ALA A 68 -13.94 -20.54 1.41
N GLN A 69 -14.00 -20.84 0.13
CA GLN A 69 -15.14 -20.49 -0.75
C GLN A 69 -16.44 -21.17 -0.32
N ASP A 70 -16.37 -22.33 0.32
CA ASP A 70 -17.54 -23.05 0.84
C ASP A 70 -18.18 -22.36 2.03
N GLU A 71 -17.44 -21.48 2.71
CA GLU A 71 -17.89 -20.78 3.91
C GLU A 71 -18.23 -19.30 3.67
N ILE A 72 -17.81 -18.74 2.52
CA ILE A 72 -17.92 -17.32 2.21
C ILE A 72 -18.52 -17.16 0.82
N HIS A 73 -19.68 -16.52 0.73
CA HIS A 73 -20.32 -16.24 -0.55
C HIS A 73 -19.66 -15.04 -1.26
N VAL A 74 -18.75 -15.31 -2.21
CA VAL A 74 -18.07 -14.27 -2.99
C VAL A 74 -18.88 -13.91 -4.22
N ARG A 75 -19.22 -12.63 -4.38
CA ARG A 75 -19.92 -12.05 -5.53
C ARG A 75 -18.98 -11.10 -6.26
N LEU A 76 -18.51 -11.47 -7.43
CA LEU A 76 -17.62 -10.69 -8.28
C LEU A 76 -18.41 -9.75 -9.21
N GLY A 77 -17.80 -8.63 -9.64
CA GLY A 77 -18.43 -7.63 -10.49
C GLY A 77 -19.59 -6.90 -9.81
N GLN A 78 -19.62 -6.84 -8.48
CA GLN A 78 -20.70 -6.26 -7.70
C GLN A 78 -20.26 -4.94 -7.06
N ARG A 79 -20.46 -3.86 -7.79
CA ARG A 79 -20.10 -2.51 -7.35
C ARG A 79 -21.18 -1.94 -6.44
N ALA A 80 -20.82 -1.61 -5.20
CA ALA A 80 -21.65 -0.83 -4.30
C ALA A 80 -21.67 0.65 -4.76
N VAL A 81 -22.86 1.26 -4.78
CA VAL A 81 -23.06 2.64 -5.24
C VAL A 81 -23.70 3.55 -4.21
N GLU A 82 -24.36 2.98 -3.17
CA GLU A 82 -24.97 3.73 -2.09
C GLU A 82 -25.11 2.87 -0.83
N LEU A 83 -25.00 3.49 0.34
CA LEU A 83 -25.23 2.89 1.65
C LEU A 83 -26.38 3.58 2.37
N ASP A 84 -27.50 2.87 2.57
CA ASP A 84 -28.57 3.25 3.48
C ASP A 84 -28.32 2.62 4.86
N VAL A 85 -27.78 3.43 5.77
CA VAL A 85 -27.49 2.98 7.14
C VAL A 85 -28.77 2.74 7.95
N GLN A 86 -29.81 3.55 7.72
CA GLN A 86 -31.05 3.46 8.48
C GLN A 86 -31.82 2.17 8.14
N SER A 87 -31.92 1.84 6.86
CA SER A 87 -32.55 0.60 6.37
C SER A 87 -31.62 -0.61 6.42
N ARG A 88 -30.31 -0.41 6.68
CA ARG A 88 -29.27 -1.45 6.63
C ARG A 88 -29.19 -2.14 5.27
N ILE A 89 -29.14 -1.34 4.21
CA ILE A 89 -29.14 -1.81 2.83
C ILE A 89 -27.94 -1.21 2.08
N ILE A 90 -27.29 -2.05 1.27
CA ILE A 90 -26.30 -1.64 0.27
C ILE A 90 -26.96 -1.70 -1.10
N HIS A 91 -26.91 -0.62 -1.86
CA HIS A 91 -27.36 -0.57 -3.25
C HIS A 91 -26.20 -0.87 -4.19
N LEU A 92 -26.43 -1.74 -5.19
CA LEU A 92 -25.47 -2.15 -6.19
C LEU A 92 -25.72 -1.45 -7.53
N ALA A 93 -24.70 -1.32 -8.35
CA ALA A 93 -24.79 -0.66 -9.65
C ALA A 93 -25.74 -1.35 -10.64
N ASN A 94 -26.03 -2.66 -10.44
CA ASN A 94 -26.98 -3.41 -11.23
C ASN A 94 -28.45 -3.24 -10.77
N GLY A 95 -28.70 -2.40 -9.76
CA GLY A 95 -30.01 -2.14 -9.19
C GLY A 95 -30.44 -3.10 -8.08
N GLU A 96 -29.65 -4.13 -7.79
CA GLU A 96 -29.91 -5.01 -6.64
C GLU A 96 -29.63 -4.33 -5.33
N THR A 97 -30.25 -4.82 -4.26
CA THR A 97 -30.03 -4.40 -2.88
C THR A 97 -29.58 -5.57 -2.02
N VAL A 98 -28.63 -5.30 -1.11
CA VAL A 98 -28.08 -6.32 -0.21
C VAL A 98 -28.28 -5.88 1.24
N PRO A 99 -29.18 -6.53 1.99
CA PRO A 99 -29.37 -6.24 3.40
C PRO A 99 -28.26 -6.84 4.27
N TYR A 100 -27.90 -6.16 5.36
CA TYR A 100 -26.88 -6.60 6.31
C TYR A 100 -27.32 -6.43 7.76
N ASP A 101 -26.80 -7.27 8.66
CA ASP A 101 -26.85 -7.08 10.12
C ASP A 101 -25.53 -6.49 10.63
N GLY A 102 -24.41 -6.79 9.95
CA GLY A 102 -23.09 -6.21 10.17
C GLY A 102 -22.41 -5.89 8.84
N LEU A 103 -21.69 -4.78 8.76
CA LEU A 103 -21.02 -4.31 7.55
C LEU A 103 -19.52 -4.11 7.78
N VAL A 104 -18.70 -4.70 6.91
CA VAL A 104 -17.27 -4.42 6.80
C VAL A 104 -17.01 -3.61 5.52
N ILE A 105 -16.57 -2.37 5.66
CA ILE A 105 -16.15 -1.51 4.56
C ILE A 105 -14.66 -1.77 4.29
N ALA A 106 -14.34 -2.45 3.19
CA ALA A 106 -12.99 -2.83 2.79
C ALA A 106 -12.70 -2.49 1.32
N THR A 107 -13.31 -1.39 0.82
CA THR A 107 -13.25 -0.97 -0.60
C THR A 107 -11.88 -0.45 -1.03
N GLY A 108 -10.97 -0.23 -0.08
CA GLY A 108 -9.61 0.20 -0.36
C GLY A 108 -9.53 1.58 -1.03
N ALA A 109 -8.59 1.70 -1.97
CA ALA A 109 -8.36 2.92 -2.72
C ALA A 109 -7.97 2.61 -4.15
N ARG A 110 -8.21 3.53 -5.07
CA ARG A 110 -7.75 3.50 -6.47
C ARG A 110 -6.53 4.37 -6.68
N ALA A 111 -5.79 4.14 -7.75
CA ALA A 111 -4.67 4.99 -8.14
C ALA A 111 -5.16 6.39 -8.54
N ARG A 112 -4.39 7.40 -8.12
CA ARG A 112 -4.59 8.78 -8.58
C ARG A 112 -4.03 8.92 -10.00
N ARG A 113 -4.78 9.58 -10.88
CA ARG A 113 -4.41 9.86 -12.26
C ARG A 113 -4.22 11.35 -12.51
N LEU A 114 -3.40 11.69 -13.50
CA LEU A 114 -3.18 13.05 -13.98
C LEU A 114 -3.98 13.34 -15.26
N ALA A 115 -4.32 12.29 -16.03
CA ALA A 115 -5.04 12.45 -17.30
C ALA A 115 -6.39 13.14 -17.11
N HIS A 116 -6.66 14.07 -18.00
CA HIS A 116 -7.95 14.75 -18.08
C HIS A 116 -8.97 13.90 -18.86
N PRO A 117 -10.27 14.18 -18.75
CA PRO A 117 -11.28 13.54 -19.57
C PRO A 117 -10.95 13.64 -21.07
N GLY A 118 -11.00 12.51 -21.78
CA GLY A 118 -10.64 12.41 -23.20
C GLY A 118 -9.15 12.21 -23.50
N GLN A 119 -8.30 12.16 -22.49
CA GLN A 119 -6.87 11.86 -22.62
C GLN A 119 -6.60 10.42 -22.19
N ALA A 120 -6.24 9.55 -23.14
CA ALA A 120 -5.90 8.15 -22.91
C ALA A 120 -4.38 7.92 -22.84
N GLY A 121 -3.95 6.72 -22.43
CA GLY A 121 -2.52 6.31 -22.50
C GLY A 121 -1.68 6.73 -21.30
N GLU A 122 -2.27 7.27 -20.23
CA GLU A 122 -1.68 7.25 -18.91
C GLU A 122 -1.95 5.89 -18.26
N PHE A 123 -0.90 5.23 -17.82
CA PHE A 123 -0.99 3.97 -17.09
C PHE A 123 -0.84 4.19 -15.59
N VAL A 124 -1.41 3.28 -14.82
CA VAL A 124 -1.21 3.15 -13.36
C VAL A 124 -1.04 1.66 -13.04
N VAL A 125 -0.64 1.34 -11.82
CA VAL A 125 -0.61 -0.04 -11.30
C VAL A 125 -1.30 -0.06 -9.95
N ARG A 126 -2.52 -0.57 -9.93
CA ARG A 126 -3.30 -0.76 -8.70
C ARG A 126 -3.97 -2.13 -8.64
N ASP A 127 -4.53 -2.57 -9.75
CA ASP A 127 -5.25 -3.84 -9.87
C ASP A 127 -4.70 -4.70 -11.02
N ALA A 128 -5.30 -5.87 -11.21
CA ALA A 128 -4.89 -6.83 -12.23
C ALA A 128 -5.10 -6.28 -13.64
N ASP A 129 -6.23 -5.57 -13.87
CA ASP A 129 -6.58 -5.04 -15.18
C ASP A 129 -5.61 -3.93 -15.61
N ASP A 130 -5.11 -3.11 -14.67
CA ASP A 130 -4.05 -2.14 -14.93
C ASP A 130 -2.79 -2.83 -15.47
N VAL A 131 -2.39 -3.95 -14.86
CA VAL A 131 -1.21 -4.71 -15.29
C VAL A 131 -1.44 -5.41 -16.63
N GLU A 132 -2.63 -5.95 -16.87
CA GLU A 132 -3.01 -6.56 -18.14
C GLU A 132 -2.94 -5.54 -19.30
N GLN A 133 -3.23 -4.27 -19.02
CA GLN A 133 -3.10 -3.18 -20.00
C GLN A 133 -1.65 -2.70 -20.17
N LEU A 134 -0.89 -2.59 -19.07
CA LEU A 134 0.46 -2.02 -19.08
C LEU A 134 1.52 -3.02 -19.57
N ALA A 135 1.48 -4.28 -19.13
CA ALA A 135 2.54 -5.25 -19.42
C ALA A 135 2.79 -5.48 -20.92
N PRO A 136 1.78 -5.59 -21.82
CA PRO A 136 2.03 -5.69 -23.25
C PRO A 136 2.71 -4.45 -23.84
N ARG A 137 2.41 -3.26 -23.31
CA ARG A 137 3.03 -2.00 -23.76
C ARG A 137 4.51 -1.95 -23.41
N LEU A 138 4.88 -2.37 -22.20
CA LEU A 138 6.29 -2.41 -21.78
C LEU A 138 7.15 -3.35 -22.64
N ARG A 139 6.57 -4.44 -23.16
CA ARG A 139 7.33 -5.39 -24.03
C ARG A 139 7.70 -4.82 -25.38
N THR A 140 7.03 -3.80 -25.86
CA THR A 140 7.24 -3.18 -27.17
C THR A 140 7.81 -1.76 -27.07
N ALA A 141 7.90 -1.22 -25.87
CA ALA A 141 8.41 0.12 -25.61
C ALA A 141 9.94 0.11 -25.51
N SER A 142 10.54 1.25 -25.85
CA SER A 142 11.96 1.54 -25.63
C SER A 142 12.17 2.50 -24.47
N THR A 143 11.16 3.33 -24.17
CA THR A 143 11.24 4.38 -23.16
C THR A 143 10.05 4.36 -22.23
N ALA A 144 10.28 4.65 -20.94
CA ALA A 144 9.24 4.79 -19.93
C ALA A 144 9.48 6.02 -19.05
N VAL A 145 8.43 6.79 -18.82
CA VAL A 145 8.41 7.84 -17.80
C VAL A 145 7.52 7.40 -16.66
N ILE A 146 8.06 7.43 -15.45
CA ILE A 146 7.35 7.14 -14.21
C ILE A 146 7.18 8.43 -13.43
N ILE A 147 5.94 8.82 -13.14
CA ILE A 147 5.61 10.01 -12.36
C ILE A 147 5.32 9.57 -10.93
N GLY A 148 6.14 10.00 -9.98
CA GLY A 148 6.13 9.58 -8.58
C GLY A 148 7.26 8.60 -8.26
N ALA A 149 8.11 8.99 -7.30
CA ALA A 149 9.28 8.24 -6.83
C ALA A 149 9.08 7.65 -5.43
N GLY A 150 7.83 7.29 -5.08
CA GLY A 150 7.50 6.46 -3.92
C GLY A 150 7.81 4.98 -4.18
N PHE A 151 7.46 4.09 -3.23
CA PHE A 151 7.73 2.65 -3.36
C PHE A 151 7.22 2.08 -4.69
N LEU A 152 5.93 2.31 -5.02
CA LEU A 152 5.33 1.78 -6.24
C LEU A 152 6.04 2.28 -7.50
N GLY A 153 6.34 3.59 -7.59
CA GLY A 153 7.03 4.15 -8.75
C GLY A 153 8.43 3.58 -8.91
N MET A 154 9.18 3.41 -7.83
CA MET A 154 10.52 2.80 -7.86
C MET A 154 10.50 1.31 -8.21
N GLU A 155 9.47 0.56 -7.78
CA GLU A 155 9.27 -0.84 -8.16
C GLU A 155 8.93 -0.98 -9.65
N ILE A 156 8.05 -0.12 -10.17
CA ILE A 156 7.74 -0.07 -11.62
C ILE A 156 8.98 0.31 -12.42
N ALA A 157 9.73 1.34 -11.99
CA ALA A 157 10.96 1.76 -12.63
C ALA A 157 12.00 0.61 -12.68
N SER A 158 12.16 -0.11 -11.54
CA SER A 158 13.02 -1.30 -11.48
C SER A 158 12.56 -2.41 -12.42
N THR A 159 11.25 -2.60 -12.59
CA THR A 159 10.72 -3.59 -13.55
C THR A 159 10.97 -3.15 -14.97
N CYS A 160 10.78 -1.87 -15.31
CA CYS A 160 11.04 -1.33 -16.64
C CYS A 160 12.55 -1.43 -17.03
N THR A 161 13.48 -1.14 -16.10
CA THR A 161 14.91 -1.31 -16.36
C THR A 161 15.30 -2.77 -16.61
N LYS A 162 14.71 -3.72 -15.86
CA LYS A 162 14.92 -5.17 -16.10
C LYS A 162 14.41 -5.63 -17.46
N LEU A 163 13.38 -4.96 -18.00
CA LEU A 163 12.86 -5.21 -19.34
C LEU A 163 13.66 -4.50 -20.44
N GLY A 164 14.70 -3.74 -20.09
CA GLY A 164 15.58 -3.06 -21.03
C GLY A 164 15.15 -1.67 -21.50
N LEU A 165 14.13 -1.05 -20.86
CA LEU A 165 13.67 0.27 -21.20
C LEU A 165 14.62 1.35 -20.65
N GLN A 166 14.74 2.48 -21.37
CA GLN A 166 15.29 3.71 -20.82
C GLN A 166 14.25 4.36 -19.91
N VAL A 167 14.57 4.50 -18.62
CA VAL A 167 13.61 4.93 -17.60
C VAL A 167 13.95 6.30 -17.07
N THR A 168 12.96 7.20 -17.08
CA THR A 168 13.00 8.48 -16.38
C THR A 168 11.96 8.49 -15.26
N VAL A 169 12.40 8.75 -14.03
CA VAL A 169 11.51 8.92 -12.86
C VAL A 169 11.41 10.41 -12.53
N ILE A 170 10.19 10.91 -12.38
CA ILE A 170 9.91 12.32 -12.10
C ILE A 170 9.13 12.44 -10.79
N ASP A 171 9.62 13.25 -9.86
CA ASP A 171 8.89 13.57 -8.61
C ASP A 171 9.09 15.03 -8.20
N ARG A 172 8.23 15.53 -7.34
CA ARG A 172 8.36 16.84 -6.72
C ARG A 172 9.45 16.89 -5.67
N ASP A 173 9.62 15.76 -4.96
CA ASP A 173 10.57 15.60 -3.87
C ASP A 173 11.71 14.63 -4.25
N PRO A 174 12.80 14.56 -3.48
CA PRO A 174 13.79 13.52 -3.63
C PRO A 174 13.17 12.13 -3.48
N PRO A 175 13.55 11.14 -4.32
CA PRO A 175 12.96 9.82 -4.32
C PRO A 175 12.99 9.17 -2.94
N LEU A 176 11.87 8.57 -2.51
CA LEU A 176 11.72 7.80 -1.26
C LEU A 176 12.05 8.53 0.05
N ARG A 177 12.48 9.80 0.02
CA ARG A 177 13.00 10.51 1.19
C ARG A 177 12.05 10.53 2.37
N ARG A 178 10.76 10.77 2.12
CA ARG A 178 9.72 10.79 3.16
C ARG A 178 9.51 9.44 3.84
N LEU A 179 9.93 8.35 3.21
CA LEU A 179 9.68 6.97 3.65
C LEU A 179 10.92 6.34 4.27
N LEU A 180 12.10 6.63 3.71
CA LEU A 180 13.35 5.97 4.05
C LEU A 180 14.38 6.91 4.73
N GLY A 181 14.04 8.19 4.90
CA GLY A 181 15.01 9.20 5.32
C GLY A 181 16.10 9.43 4.28
N GLU A 182 17.01 10.36 4.53
CA GLU A 182 18.03 10.76 3.55
C GLU A 182 19.01 9.63 3.23
N TRP A 183 19.56 8.99 4.24
CA TRP A 183 20.63 8.02 4.06
C TRP A 183 20.18 6.79 3.23
N LEU A 184 19.08 6.14 3.66
CA LEU A 184 18.62 4.92 2.98
C LEU A 184 17.98 5.23 1.63
N SER A 185 17.36 6.40 1.46
CA SER A 185 16.84 6.83 0.16
C SER A 185 17.97 7.07 -0.85
N SER A 186 19.07 7.74 -0.46
CA SER A 186 20.25 7.92 -1.31
C SER A 186 20.85 6.58 -1.72
N PHE A 187 20.95 5.64 -0.79
CA PHE A 187 21.45 4.28 -1.09
C PHE A 187 20.61 3.58 -2.18
N VAL A 188 19.27 3.75 -2.16
CA VAL A 188 18.38 3.18 -3.19
C VAL A 188 18.50 3.93 -4.51
N VAL A 189 18.62 5.27 -4.47
CA VAL A 189 18.78 6.12 -5.65
C VAL A 189 20.07 5.78 -6.39
N ASP A 190 21.20 5.64 -5.68
CA ASP A 190 22.48 5.25 -6.27
C ASP A 190 22.37 3.92 -7.03
N ARG A 191 21.64 2.94 -6.46
CA ARG A 191 21.40 1.64 -7.13
C ARG A 191 20.50 1.76 -8.35
N ALA A 192 19.51 2.66 -8.32
CA ALA A 192 18.65 2.93 -9.45
C ALA A 192 19.41 3.63 -10.59
N GLU A 193 20.27 4.61 -10.28
CA GLU A 193 21.12 5.31 -11.26
C GLU A 193 22.14 4.36 -11.89
N LEU A 194 22.77 3.49 -11.10
CA LEU A 194 23.62 2.41 -11.60
C LEU A 194 22.87 1.43 -12.51
N SER A 195 21.56 1.31 -12.38
CA SER A 195 20.69 0.52 -13.25
C SER A 195 20.19 1.32 -14.47
N GLY A 196 20.67 2.56 -14.67
CA GLY A 196 20.34 3.41 -15.83
C GLY A 196 19.10 4.28 -15.65
N VAL A 197 18.55 4.43 -14.44
CA VAL A 197 17.42 5.34 -14.20
C VAL A 197 17.89 6.79 -14.17
N ARG A 198 17.22 7.65 -14.93
CA ARG A 198 17.36 9.09 -14.85
C ARG A 198 16.31 9.66 -13.89
N PHE A 199 16.72 10.49 -12.93
CA PHE A 199 15.83 11.20 -12.03
C PHE A 199 15.70 12.67 -12.44
N LEU A 200 14.45 13.18 -12.38
CA LEU A 200 14.15 14.60 -12.60
C LEU A 200 13.27 15.11 -11.45
N ARG A 201 13.64 16.28 -10.94
CA ARG A 201 12.83 17.00 -9.96
C ARG A 201 11.85 17.93 -10.66
N ALA A 202 10.58 17.85 -10.27
CA ALA A 202 9.50 18.70 -10.76
C ALA A 202 8.70 19.33 -9.60
N PRO A 203 9.27 20.30 -8.85
CA PRO A 203 8.60 20.87 -7.65
C PRO A 203 7.25 21.51 -7.96
N GLN A 204 7.08 22.03 -9.18
CA GLN A 204 5.83 22.63 -9.67
C GLN A 204 4.82 21.58 -10.16
N GLY A 205 5.19 20.29 -10.19
CA GLY A 205 4.41 19.22 -10.80
C GLY A 205 4.72 19.04 -12.29
N VAL A 206 3.88 18.25 -12.94
CA VAL A 206 4.04 17.89 -14.36
C VAL A 206 2.69 17.93 -15.07
N ASP A 207 2.72 18.10 -16.40
CA ASP A 207 1.56 17.94 -17.27
C ASP A 207 1.77 16.78 -18.24
N LEU A 208 0.70 16.03 -18.50
CA LEU A 208 0.71 15.01 -19.54
C LEU A 208 0.58 15.65 -20.92
N VAL A 209 1.42 15.25 -21.87
CA VAL A 209 1.47 15.81 -23.22
C VAL A 209 0.93 14.79 -24.22
N GLY A 210 0.00 15.26 -25.08
CA GLY A 210 -0.60 14.49 -26.17
C GLY A 210 -2.11 14.31 -26.02
N LEU A 211 -2.82 14.47 -27.14
CA LEU A 211 -4.27 14.25 -27.30
C LEU A 211 -4.52 13.52 -28.62
N PRO A 212 -5.42 12.55 -28.66
CA PRO A 212 -6.16 11.96 -27.53
C PRO A 212 -5.31 11.02 -26.65
N THR A 213 -4.07 10.76 -27.04
CA THR A 213 -3.19 9.79 -26.35
C THR A 213 -1.95 10.49 -25.82
N VAL A 214 -1.62 10.22 -24.56
CA VAL A 214 -0.37 10.66 -23.89
C VAL A 214 0.84 10.14 -24.66
N ARG A 215 1.80 11.05 -24.93
CA ARG A 215 3.05 10.80 -25.67
C ARG A 215 4.28 11.30 -24.94
N GLY A 216 4.11 11.78 -23.72
CA GLY A 216 5.20 12.31 -22.91
C GLY A 216 4.70 13.13 -21.73
N VAL A 217 5.65 13.76 -21.06
CA VAL A 217 5.44 14.56 -19.86
C VAL A 217 6.17 15.88 -19.99
N ARG A 218 5.52 16.99 -19.63
CA ARG A 218 6.11 18.33 -19.53
C ARG A 218 6.57 18.59 -18.11
N VAL A 219 7.82 19.01 -17.98
CA VAL A 219 8.43 19.48 -16.72
C VAL A 219 8.98 20.87 -16.96
N GLY A 220 8.32 21.90 -16.47
CA GLY A 220 8.64 23.29 -16.84
C GLY A 220 8.51 23.48 -18.35
N ASP A 221 9.60 23.92 -19.00
CA ASP A 221 9.66 24.14 -20.45
C ASP A 221 10.10 22.88 -21.24
N GLU A 222 10.59 21.85 -20.57
CA GLU A 222 11.06 20.61 -21.20
C GLU A 222 9.91 19.62 -21.43
N VAL A 223 9.85 19.02 -22.60
CA VAL A 223 8.93 17.92 -22.92
C VAL A 223 9.74 16.63 -23.10
N ILE A 224 9.47 15.68 -22.21
CA ILE A 224 10.08 14.34 -22.23
C ILE A 224 9.12 13.42 -22.96
N LYS A 225 9.47 13.07 -24.20
CA LYS A 225 8.71 12.08 -24.99
C LYS A 225 8.93 10.68 -24.43
N SER A 226 7.90 9.85 -24.45
CA SER A 226 7.97 8.47 -23.96
C SER A 226 6.92 7.58 -24.63
N ASP A 227 7.29 6.31 -24.83
CA ASP A 227 6.39 5.28 -25.34
C ASP A 227 5.34 4.90 -24.27
N VAL A 228 5.75 4.91 -23.00
CA VAL A 228 4.92 4.58 -21.85
C VAL A 228 5.05 5.66 -20.78
N VAL A 229 3.92 6.16 -20.28
CA VAL A 229 3.85 7.08 -19.13
C VAL A 229 2.99 6.43 -18.05
N THR A 230 3.58 6.22 -16.86
CA THR A 230 2.92 5.61 -15.71
C THR A 230 2.91 6.55 -14.52
N SER A 231 1.73 6.77 -13.93
CA SER A 231 1.56 7.59 -12.73
C SER A 231 1.53 6.73 -11.47
N ALA A 232 2.36 7.08 -10.49
CA ALA A 232 2.46 6.46 -9.15
C ALA A 232 2.43 7.56 -8.06
N ILE A 233 1.46 8.48 -8.16
CA ILE A 233 1.36 9.74 -7.40
C ILE A 233 0.40 9.67 -6.22
N GLY A 234 0.26 8.49 -5.64
CA GLY A 234 -0.64 8.22 -4.52
C GLY A 234 -1.99 7.66 -4.94
N ASP A 235 -2.90 7.66 -4.00
CA ASP A 235 -4.19 7.00 -4.13
C ASP A 235 -5.37 7.90 -3.72
N VAL A 236 -6.58 7.42 -4.01
CA VAL A 236 -7.85 8.03 -3.61
C VAL A 236 -8.72 6.93 -3.01
N PRO A 237 -9.13 7.05 -1.73
CA PRO A 237 -10.02 6.07 -1.11
C PRO A 237 -11.34 5.93 -1.87
N ASN A 238 -11.85 4.70 -1.97
CA ASN A 238 -13.09 4.40 -2.69
C ASN A 238 -14.30 4.56 -1.77
N SER A 239 -14.68 5.78 -1.45
CA SER A 239 -15.74 6.13 -0.51
C SER A 239 -16.95 6.82 -1.15
N GLU A 240 -17.00 6.97 -2.47
CA GLU A 240 -18.06 7.69 -3.15
C GLU A 240 -19.46 7.11 -2.86
N TRP A 241 -19.55 5.79 -2.75
CA TRP A 241 -20.78 5.09 -2.44
C TRP A 241 -21.31 5.31 -1.00
N LEU A 242 -20.48 5.95 -0.15
CA LEU A 242 -20.83 6.34 1.22
C LEU A 242 -21.31 7.78 1.33
N HIS A 243 -21.29 8.55 0.22
CA HIS A 243 -21.78 9.91 0.21
C HIS A 243 -23.28 9.93 0.52
N GLY A 244 -23.70 10.77 1.45
CA GLY A 244 -25.09 10.81 1.94
C GLY A 244 -25.38 9.90 3.13
N SER A 245 -24.47 8.97 3.46
CA SER A 245 -24.54 8.23 4.72
C SER A 245 -24.09 9.10 5.91
N PRO A 246 -24.46 8.77 7.14
CA PRO A 246 -24.02 9.51 8.34
C PRO A 246 -22.57 9.19 8.77
N LEU A 247 -21.84 8.39 8.01
CA LEU A 247 -20.45 8.04 8.33
C LEU A 247 -19.54 9.25 8.16
N GLU A 248 -18.61 9.41 9.08
CA GLU A 248 -17.61 10.47 8.98
C GLU A 248 -16.56 10.12 7.92
N ILE A 249 -16.43 11.00 6.92
CA ILE A 249 -15.44 10.87 5.83
C ILE A 249 -14.46 12.04 5.92
N LEU A 250 -13.18 11.75 6.09
CA LEU A 250 -12.12 12.76 6.10
C LEU A 250 -11.11 12.49 4.98
N ARG A 251 -10.94 13.45 4.06
CA ARG A 251 -10.05 13.32 2.90
C ARG A 251 -10.31 12.04 2.08
N GLY A 252 -11.59 11.64 1.98
CA GLY A 252 -12.04 10.45 1.28
C GLY A 252 -11.95 9.15 2.09
N ALA A 253 -11.32 9.13 3.26
CA ALA A 253 -11.26 7.94 4.11
C ALA A 253 -12.39 7.90 5.14
N VAL A 254 -12.89 6.72 5.44
CA VAL A 254 -13.84 6.47 6.53
C VAL A 254 -13.10 6.61 7.85
N VAL A 255 -13.56 7.53 8.70
CA VAL A 255 -13.00 7.70 10.05
C VAL A 255 -13.55 6.61 10.96
N VAL A 256 -12.67 5.91 11.64
CA VAL A 256 -12.97 4.85 12.59
C VAL A 256 -12.26 5.09 13.92
N ASP A 257 -12.76 4.48 14.98
CA ASP A 257 -12.04 4.40 16.25
C ASP A 257 -10.88 3.41 16.18
N GLN A 258 -10.16 3.23 17.29
CA GLN A 258 -9.01 2.32 17.37
C GLN A 258 -9.41 0.83 17.21
N ARG A 259 -10.68 0.49 17.31
CA ARG A 259 -11.24 -0.84 17.06
C ARG A 259 -11.84 -0.98 15.67
N CYS A 260 -11.55 0.00 14.80
CA CYS A 260 -12.05 0.06 13.42
C CYS A 260 -13.58 0.20 13.30
N VAL A 261 -14.26 0.70 14.32
CA VAL A 261 -15.71 0.96 14.32
C VAL A 261 -15.99 2.34 13.71
N ALA A 262 -16.83 2.40 12.67
CA ALA A 262 -17.29 3.62 12.03
C ALA A 262 -18.67 4.07 12.57
N ALA A 263 -19.56 3.11 12.84
CA ALA A 263 -20.88 3.32 13.42
C ALA A 263 -21.37 1.99 14.04
N PRO A 264 -22.48 1.96 14.78
CA PRO A 264 -23.06 0.71 15.26
C PRO A 264 -23.22 -0.31 14.12
N ASP A 265 -22.68 -1.50 14.32
CA ASP A 265 -22.67 -2.61 13.35
C ASP A 265 -21.93 -2.33 12.02
N ILE A 266 -21.16 -1.24 11.93
CA ILE A 266 -20.37 -0.87 10.73
C ILE A 266 -18.93 -0.64 11.13
N VAL A 267 -18.03 -1.39 10.49
CA VAL A 267 -16.59 -1.28 10.66
C VAL A 267 -15.90 -1.00 9.32
N ALA A 268 -14.69 -0.41 9.35
CA ALA A 268 -13.92 -0.23 8.13
C ALA A 268 -12.45 -0.63 8.33
N ALA A 269 -11.83 -1.18 7.28
CA ALA A 269 -10.45 -1.67 7.34
C ALA A 269 -9.72 -1.55 6.00
N GLY A 270 -8.40 -1.41 6.08
CA GLY A 270 -7.51 -1.27 4.92
C GLY A 270 -7.40 0.19 4.45
N ASP A 271 -7.03 0.37 3.17
CA ASP A 271 -6.72 1.68 2.62
C ASP A 271 -7.90 2.67 2.63
N ILE A 272 -9.12 2.21 2.86
CA ILE A 272 -10.32 3.06 3.03
C ILE A 272 -10.40 3.69 4.42
N ALA A 273 -9.80 3.07 5.45
CA ALA A 273 -10.00 3.44 6.84
C ALA A 273 -8.91 4.41 7.34
N ALA A 274 -9.33 5.40 8.14
CA ALA A 274 -8.46 6.29 8.89
C ALA A 274 -8.80 6.21 10.38
N ILE A 275 -7.83 5.83 11.21
CA ILE A 275 -8.03 5.61 12.64
C ILE A 275 -7.90 6.95 13.38
N ARG A 276 -8.88 7.23 14.22
CA ARG A 276 -8.82 8.30 15.22
C ARG A 276 -8.23 7.75 16.51
N ASN A 277 -7.11 8.33 16.96
CA ASN A 277 -6.49 8.01 18.24
C ASN A 277 -7.15 8.80 19.40
N ASP A 278 -6.77 8.48 20.65
CA ASP A 278 -7.30 9.11 21.84
C ASP A 278 -6.99 10.63 21.93
N ALA A 279 -5.96 11.09 21.23
CA ALA A 279 -5.64 12.51 21.10
C ALA A 279 -6.49 13.23 20.03
N GLY A 280 -7.45 12.53 19.39
CA GLY A 280 -8.31 13.06 18.34
C GLY A 280 -7.65 13.18 16.97
N GLN A 281 -6.39 12.77 16.82
CA GLN A 281 -5.70 12.77 15.53
C GLN A 281 -6.21 11.65 14.65
N VAL A 282 -6.46 11.94 13.38
CA VAL A 282 -6.93 10.98 12.39
C VAL A 282 -5.80 10.65 11.42
N ASN A 283 -5.39 9.39 11.42
CA ASN A 283 -4.27 8.90 10.62
C ASN A 283 -4.69 7.76 9.70
N ARG A 284 -4.35 7.87 8.43
CA ARG A 284 -4.49 6.83 7.43
C ARG A 284 -3.11 6.28 7.07
N LEU A 285 -2.92 4.97 7.25
CA LEU A 285 -1.67 4.27 6.95
C LEU A 285 -1.97 3.15 5.92
N PRO A 286 -1.97 3.47 4.61
CA PRO A 286 -2.34 2.53 3.55
C PRO A 286 -1.20 1.54 3.30
N HIS A 287 -1.16 0.49 4.07
CA HIS A 287 -0.13 -0.54 4.03
C HIS A 287 -0.74 -1.93 4.22
N TRP A 288 -0.17 -2.94 3.57
CA TRP A 288 -0.66 -4.32 3.62
C TRP A 288 -0.82 -4.85 5.06
N ASN A 289 0.18 -4.63 5.91
CA ASN A 289 0.12 -5.07 7.31
C ASN A 289 -0.97 -4.36 8.12
N ASN A 290 -1.12 -3.05 7.91
CA ASN A 290 -2.18 -2.29 8.58
C ASN A 290 -3.56 -2.76 8.11
N ALA A 291 -3.72 -3.06 6.82
CA ALA A 291 -4.97 -3.62 6.30
C ALA A 291 -5.33 -4.95 6.98
N VAL A 292 -4.35 -5.84 7.20
CA VAL A 292 -4.54 -7.11 7.92
C VAL A 292 -4.89 -6.88 9.39
N ARG A 293 -4.18 -6.00 10.09
CA ARG A 293 -4.44 -5.69 11.51
C ARG A 293 -5.79 -5.04 11.72
N GLN A 294 -6.10 -4.03 10.90
CA GLN A 294 -7.40 -3.36 10.93
C GLN A 294 -8.55 -4.32 10.64
N ALA A 295 -8.41 -5.18 9.62
CA ALA A 295 -9.43 -6.16 9.28
C ALA A 295 -9.70 -7.17 10.40
N ARG A 296 -8.64 -7.60 11.11
CA ARG A 296 -8.77 -8.46 12.28
C ARG A 296 -9.54 -7.74 13.40
N SER A 297 -9.12 -6.53 13.76
CA SER A 297 -9.79 -5.73 14.78
C SER A 297 -11.25 -5.45 14.40
N ALA A 298 -11.51 -5.04 13.15
CA ALA A 298 -12.84 -4.78 12.61
C ALA A 298 -13.78 -5.99 12.72
N ALA A 299 -13.31 -7.18 12.30
CA ALA A 299 -14.11 -8.40 12.38
C ALA A 299 -14.42 -8.79 13.84
N MET A 300 -13.42 -8.71 14.72
CA MET A 300 -13.62 -8.97 16.15
C MET A 300 -14.54 -7.94 16.79
N SER A 301 -14.48 -6.66 16.38
CA SER A 301 -15.36 -5.61 16.87
C SER A 301 -16.83 -5.85 16.52
N LEU A 302 -17.10 -6.39 15.33
CA LEU A 302 -18.47 -6.80 14.98
C LEU A 302 -19.00 -7.93 15.85
N LEU A 303 -18.14 -8.84 16.33
CA LEU A 303 -18.54 -10.00 17.13
C LEU A 303 -18.56 -9.70 18.63
N HIS A 304 -17.53 -9.04 19.14
CA HIS A 304 -17.25 -8.88 20.57
C HIS A 304 -17.35 -7.43 21.08
N GLY A 305 -17.58 -6.46 20.18
CA GLY A 305 -17.72 -5.05 20.55
C GLY A 305 -16.48 -4.50 21.24
N VAL A 306 -16.67 -3.91 22.43
CA VAL A 306 -15.59 -3.24 23.20
C VAL A 306 -14.51 -4.18 23.74
N GLU A 307 -14.75 -5.49 23.77
CA GLU A 307 -13.76 -6.49 24.19
C GLU A 307 -12.76 -6.84 23.06
N SER A 308 -12.99 -6.35 21.85
CA SER A 308 -12.10 -6.59 20.72
C SER A 308 -10.76 -5.84 20.89
N PRO A 309 -9.65 -6.38 20.34
CA PRO A 309 -8.36 -5.73 20.39
C PRO A 309 -8.35 -4.45 19.53
N ILE A 310 -7.58 -3.45 19.96
CA ILE A 310 -7.36 -2.24 19.16
C ILE A 310 -6.42 -2.55 17.98
N ALA A 311 -6.60 -1.84 16.88
CA ALA A 311 -5.73 -1.91 15.70
C ALA A 311 -4.54 -0.96 15.88
N GLU A 312 -3.52 -1.39 16.63
CA GLU A 312 -2.31 -0.58 16.76
C GLU A 312 -1.62 -0.39 15.40
N PRO A 313 -1.16 0.84 15.07
CA PRO A 313 -0.40 1.10 13.86
C PRO A 313 0.84 0.21 13.77
N ASP A 314 1.07 -0.39 12.62
CA ASP A 314 2.28 -1.16 12.34
C ASP A 314 3.15 -0.40 11.35
N HIS A 315 4.28 0.12 11.82
CA HIS A 315 5.27 0.81 11.00
C HIS A 315 6.26 -0.16 10.35
N TYR A 316 5.82 -1.39 10.05
CA TYR A 316 6.58 -2.33 9.24
C TYR A 316 6.19 -2.20 7.78
N PHE A 317 7.18 -2.07 6.91
CA PHE A 317 7.01 -2.17 5.47
C PHE A 317 8.21 -2.84 4.80
N TRP A 318 8.02 -3.23 3.56
CA TRP A 318 9.10 -3.77 2.74
C TRP A 318 8.94 -3.29 1.29
N THR A 319 10.05 -3.27 0.57
CA THR A 319 10.08 -2.98 -0.86
C THR A 319 11.18 -3.78 -1.56
N GLU A 320 11.00 -4.01 -2.86
CA GLU A 320 11.95 -4.71 -3.71
C GLU A 320 12.14 -3.93 -5.00
N ALA A 321 13.31 -3.33 -5.18
CA ALA A 321 13.63 -2.58 -6.37
C ALA A 321 15.16 -2.62 -6.62
N PHE A 322 15.59 -2.63 -7.88
CA PHE A 322 17.00 -2.54 -8.29
C PHE A 322 17.93 -3.56 -7.62
N GLY A 323 17.43 -4.80 -7.43
CA GLY A 323 18.17 -5.86 -6.74
C GLY A 323 18.27 -5.71 -5.23
N LEU A 324 17.58 -4.72 -4.65
CA LEU A 324 17.49 -4.53 -3.22
C LEU A 324 16.19 -5.11 -2.67
N GLN A 325 16.29 -5.85 -1.56
CA GLN A 325 15.18 -6.25 -0.70
C GLN A 325 15.32 -5.51 0.63
N ILE A 326 14.46 -4.55 0.88
CA ILE A 326 14.51 -3.70 2.07
C ILE A 326 13.31 -4.01 2.96
N LYS A 327 13.57 -4.23 4.25
CA LYS A 327 12.55 -4.33 5.29
C LYS A 327 12.83 -3.29 6.35
N VAL A 328 11.81 -2.58 6.79
CA VAL A 328 11.92 -1.53 7.81
C VAL A 328 10.89 -1.76 8.90
N CYS A 329 11.29 -1.56 10.14
CA CYS A 329 10.42 -1.43 11.31
C CYS A 329 10.70 -0.10 11.99
N GLY A 330 9.66 0.60 12.43
CA GLY A 330 9.75 1.93 13.05
C GLY A 330 9.68 3.08 12.02
N LEU A 331 9.83 4.29 12.52
CA LEU A 331 9.81 5.52 11.72
C LEU A 331 11.24 6.02 11.55
N ILE A 332 11.76 5.96 10.32
CA ILE A 332 13.10 6.45 10.01
C ILE A 332 13.12 7.97 10.09
N PRO A 333 13.98 8.58 10.95
CA PRO A 333 14.15 10.02 11.00
C PRO A 333 14.82 10.53 9.72
N ASP A 334 14.34 11.66 9.18
CA ASP A 334 14.77 12.15 7.86
C ASP A 334 16.28 12.41 7.76
N MET A 335 16.84 13.14 8.70
CA MET A 335 18.23 13.66 8.64
C MET A 335 19.24 12.84 9.46
N ILE A 336 18.85 11.70 9.99
CA ILE A 336 19.72 10.92 10.87
C ILE A 336 20.38 9.78 10.09
N THR A 337 21.71 9.72 10.16
CA THR A 337 22.50 8.60 9.64
C THR A 337 22.32 7.37 10.54
N PRO A 338 22.04 6.17 9.99
CA PRO A 338 21.91 4.98 10.81
C PRO A 338 23.25 4.50 11.36
N VAL A 339 23.18 3.78 12.47
CA VAL A 339 24.26 2.89 12.90
C VAL A 339 24.22 1.64 12.03
N ILE A 340 25.34 1.29 11.44
CA ILE A 340 25.47 0.03 10.68
C ILE A 340 25.88 -1.05 11.67
N LEU A 341 24.92 -1.93 12.01
CA LEU A 341 25.15 -3.04 12.96
C LEU A 341 25.89 -4.20 12.31
N GLU A 342 25.58 -4.50 11.06
CA GLU A 342 26.25 -5.50 10.23
C GLU A 342 26.33 -5.04 8.78
N SER A 343 27.45 -5.34 8.14
CA SER A 343 27.65 -5.14 6.70
C SER A 343 28.38 -6.34 6.11
N SER A 344 28.02 -6.78 4.90
CA SER A 344 28.84 -7.69 4.11
C SER A 344 30.04 -6.96 3.51
N ASP A 345 31.12 -7.68 3.21
CA ASP A 345 32.40 -7.12 2.69
C ASP A 345 32.22 -6.23 1.44
N ASN A 346 31.20 -6.51 0.62
CA ASN A 346 30.86 -5.73 -0.58
C ASN A 346 29.77 -4.69 -0.36
N GLY A 347 29.32 -4.46 0.88
CA GLY A 347 28.25 -3.51 1.22
C GLY A 347 26.86 -3.87 0.65
N GLY A 348 26.72 -5.06 0.06
CA GLY A 348 25.48 -5.48 -0.60
C GLY A 348 24.39 -5.99 0.36
N SER A 349 24.74 -6.26 1.62
CA SER A 349 23.82 -6.70 2.68
C SER A 349 24.08 -5.91 3.96
N LEU A 350 23.04 -5.31 4.55
CA LEU A 350 23.16 -4.43 5.70
C LEU A 350 22.10 -4.73 6.77
N ILE A 351 22.46 -4.48 8.04
CA ILE A 351 21.54 -4.29 9.16
C ILE A 351 21.78 -2.90 9.71
N LEU A 352 20.72 -2.10 9.77
CA LEU A 352 20.76 -0.68 10.10
C LEU A 352 19.85 -0.41 11.30
N GLN A 353 20.28 0.51 12.18
CA GLN A 353 19.50 1.00 13.31
C GLN A 353 19.57 2.52 13.36
N TRP A 354 18.44 3.18 13.57
CA TRP A 354 18.36 4.62 13.81
C TRP A 354 18.08 4.89 15.27
N LEU A 355 18.80 5.84 15.82
CA LEU A 355 18.66 6.30 17.19
C LEU A 355 18.01 7.68 17.20
N SER A 356 17.21 7.96 18.24
CA SER A 356 16.71 9.29 18.51
C SER A 356 17.85 10.25 18.95
N SER A 357 17.54 11.52 19.17
CA SER A 357 18.48 12.49 19.77
C SER A 357 18.91 12.13 21.20
N GLU A 358 18.14 11.27 21.87
CA GLU A 358 18.41 10.78 23.22
C GLU A 358 19.19 9.46 23.21
N GLY A 359 19.50 8.91 22.02
CA GLY A 359 20.22 7.67 21.85
C GLY A 359 19.36 6.41 21.87
N GLU A 360 18.03 6.55 21.92
CA GLU A 360 17.10 5.42 21.94
C GLU A 360 16.79 4.92 20.54
N PRO A 361 16.70 3.59 20.29
CA PRO A 361 16.31 3.05 19.01
C PRO A 361 14.89 3.47 18.63
N VAL A 362 14.72 3.94 17.38
CA VAL A 362 13.42 4.38 16.84
C VAL A 362 13.05 3.68 15.52
N ALA A 363 14.03 3.14 14.81
CA ALA A 363 13.83 2.36 13.60
C ALA A 363 14.98 1.38 13.36
N ALA A 364 14.68 0.31 12.64
CA ALA A 364 15.70 -0.61 12.13
C ALA A 364 15.32 -1.07 10.72
N ALA A 365 16.35 -1.33 9.90
CA ALA A 365 16.15 -1.85 8.56
C ALA A 365 17.13 -2.98 8.22
N THR A 366 16.73 -3.80 7.28
CA THR A 366 17.63 -4.75 6.61
C THR A 366 17.62 -4.50 5.13
N VAL A 367 18.79 -4.57 4.51
CA VAL A 367 18.99 -4.57 3.06
C VAL A 367 19.58 -5.91 2.66
N ASN A 368 18.92 -6.64 1.75
CA ASN A 368 19.36 -7.95 1.25
C ASN A 368 19.73 -8.98 2.34
N ARG A 369 19.11 -8.85 3.53
CA ARG A 369 19.36 -9.73 4.67
C ARG A 369 18.10 -10.50 5.04
N LYS A 370 18.18 -11.83 5.04
CA LYS A 370 17.10 -12.68 5.58
C LYS A 370 17.06 -12.54 7.10
N MET A 371 16.02 -11.90 7.60
CA MET A 371 15.80 -11.73 9.04
C MET A 371 14.30 -11.80 9.33
N PRO A 372 13.87 -12.50 10.42
CA PRO A 372 12.49 -12.46 10.89
C PRO A 372 12.08 -11.03 11.27
N VAL A 373 10.84 -10.65 10.93
CA VAL A 373 10.31 -9.30 11.22
C VAL A 373 10.32 -9.00 12.72
N SER A 374 10.08 -10.01 13.57
CA SER A 374 10.14 -9.88 15.03
C SER A 374 11.54 -9.43 15.51
N LYS A 375 12.61 -9.91 14.87
CA LYS A 375 13.98 -9.48 15.20
C LYS A 375 14.22 -8.03 14.76
N ILE A 376 13.72 -7.63 13.57
CA ILE A 376 13.84 -6.24 13.10
C ILE A 376 13.05 -5.30 14.03
N ARG A 377 11.84 -5.70 14.47
CA ARG A 377 11.05 -4.93 15.44
C ARG A 377 11.80 -4.73 16.75
N ARG A 378 12.44 -5.79 17.26
CA ARG A 378 13.25 -5.69 18.48
C ARG A 378 14.41 -4.70 18.30
N LEU A 379 15.12 -4.75 17.17
CA LEU A 379 16.18 -3.79 16.85
C LEU A 379 15.66 -2.34 16.72
N ALA A 380 14.38 -2.14 16.38
CA ALA A 380 13.78 -0.82 16.32
C ALA A 380 13.40 -0.24 17.70
N THR A 381 13.45 -1.04 18.77
CA THR A 381 13.03 -0.67 20.13
C THR A 381 14.06 -0.96 21.21
N GLU A 382 15.07 -1.77 20.91
CA GLU A 382 16.12 -2.18 21.86
C GLU A 382 17.51 -1.95 21.27
N MET A 383 18.46 -1.54 22.10
CA MET A 383 19.88 -1.48 21.72
C MET A 383 20.45 -2.89 21.51
N ASP A 384 21.09 -3.12 20.37
CA ASP A 384 21.87 -4.37 20.18
C ASP A 384 23.31 -4.18 20.69
N PHE A 385 23.55 -4.59 21.94
CA PHE A 385 24.86 -4.50 22.59
C PHE A 385 25.90 -5.49 22.03
N ARG A 386 25.58 -6.35 21.08
CA ARG A 386 26.51 -7.35 20.52
C ARG A 386 27.56 -6.76 19.57
N GLY A 387 27.39 -5.51 19.13
CA GLY A 387 28.32 -4.81 18.22
C GLY A 387 29.46 -4.05 18.91
N SER A 388 29.50 -3.96 20.25
CA SER A 388 30.50 -3.15 20.98
C SER A 388 31.85 -3.83 21.21
N ASP A 389 32.00 -5.13 20.90
CA ASP A 389 33.26 -5.87 21.07
C ASP A 389 34.15 -5.95 19.81
N SER A 390 33.71 -5.49 18.67
CA SER A 390 34.57 -5.27 17.51
C SER A 390 35.01 -3.81 17.46
N GLY A 391 36.20 -3.55 18.01
CA GLY A 391 36.83 -2.23 18.02
C GLY A 391 37.03 -1.59 16.63
N LEU A 392 35.96 -1.06 16.10
CA LEU A 392 35.99 -0.14 14.96
C LEU A 392 35.54 1.22 15.43
N GLY A 393 36.54 2.05 15.69
CA GLY A 393 36.41 3.44 16.06
C GLY A 393 35.48 4.18 15.11
N LEU A 394 34.73 5.11 15.67
CA LEU A 394 33.99 6.16 14.98
C LEU A 394 34.82 6.77 13.84
N ALA A 395 34.67 6.26 12.63
CA ALA A 395 35.09 6.95 11.43
C ALA A 395 33.92 7.83 10.96
N VAL A 396 33.88 9.05 11.45
CA VAL A 396 33.15 10.14 10.84
C VAL A 396 33.80 10.38 9.48
N ALA A 397 33.20 9.84 8.42
CA ALA A 397 33.58 10.19 7.06
C ALA A 397 32.98 11.56 6.73
N SER A 398 33.80 12.59 6.90
CA SER A 398 33.63 13.89 6.24
C SER A 398 34.02 13.75 4.77
N ARG A 399 33.03 13.75 3.87
CA ARG A 399 33.12 14.34 2.51
C ARG A 399 31.72 14.51 1.94
#